data_abf0dd1bdc016dadab6aedb759ebaf7f
#
_entry.id   abf0dd1bdc016dadab6aedb759ebaf7f
#
_cell.length_a   1.000
_cell.length_b   1.000
_cell.length_c   1.000
_cell.angle_alpha   90.00
_cell.angle_beta   90.00
_cell.angle_gamma   90.00
#
_symmetry.space_group_name_H-M   'P 1'
#
loop_
_entity.id
_entity.type
_entity.pdbx_description
1 polymer ?
#
loop_
_entity_poly.entity_id
_entity_poly.type
_entity_poly.pdbx_seq_one_letter_code
_entity_poly.pdbx_strand_id
1 'polypeptide(L)'
;MAKNPLHYQLSEYDCGPTAMLDAISYLFPREEIPPEIIRNIMLYCLDCYNMEGRPGKSGTSHMAMMFLSNWLNQFSRMGQLAISSEYIAQNQVSIGRDGRVDDILNRGGAVVIRLWLDEWHYV
;
A
#
# COMPACT_ATOMS: atom_id res chain seq x y z
N MET A 1 -7.13 -14.73 -17.52
CA MET A 1 -6.40 -14.21 -16.35
C MET A 1 -6.47 -12.69 -16.32
N ALA A 2 -6.99 -12.13 -15.25
CA ALA A 2 -7.05 -10.70 -15.11
C ALA A 2 -5.65 -10.12 -14.96
N LYS A 3 -5.35 -9.09 -15.74
CA LYS A 3 -4.09 -8.37 -15.59
C LYS A 3 -4.24 -7.32 -14.50
N ASN A 4 -3.21 -7.19 -13.66
CA ASN A 4 -3.17 -6.11 -12.71
C ASN A 4 -3.05 -4.78 -13.47
N PRO A 5 -3.99 -3.83 -13.30
CA PRO A 5 -3.86 -2.51 -13.92
C PRO A 5 -2.74 -1.74 -13.21
N LEU A 6 -1.60 -1.63 -13.87
CA LEU A 6 -0.43 -0.98 -13.29
C LEU A 6 -0.54 0.53 -13.42
N HIS A 7 -0.36 1.19 -12.29
CA HIS A 7 -0.12 2.63 -12.24
C HIS A 7 1.39 2.86 -12.12
N TYR A 8 1.93 3.71 -12.97
CA TYR A 8 3.35 4.04 -12.92
C TYR A 8 3.56 5.22 -11.99
N GLN A 9 4.60 5.13 -11.18
CA GLN A 9 4.93 6.24 -10.30
C GLN A 9 5.38 7.46 -11.12
N LEU A 10 4.98 8.63 -10.66
CA LEU A 10 5.24 9.90 -11.34
C LEU A 10 6.53 10.56 -10.87
N SER A 11 7.07 10.13 -9.74
CA SER A 11 8.30 10.67 -9.17
C SER A 11 9.09 9.57 -8.45
N GLU A 12 10.30 9.88 -8.04
CA GLU A 12 11.14 8.94 -7.28
C GLU A 12 10.58 8.63 -5.88
N TYR A 13 9.62 9.44 -5.41
CA TYR A 13 9.19 9.43 -4.02
C TYR A 13 7.80 8.83 -3.80
N ASP A 14 7.09 8.49 -4.86
CA ASP A 14 5.70 8.03 -4.78
C ASP A 14 5.51 6.53 -4.95
N CYS A 15 6.56 5.74 -4.70
CA CYS A 15 6.44 4.27 -4.79
C CYS A 15 5.42 3.70 -3.79
N GLY A 16 5.32 4.27 -2.60
CA GLY A 16 4.33 3.84 -1.61
C GLY A 16 2.89 4.02 -2.08
N PRO A 17 2.49 5.26 -2.44
CA PRO A 17 1.15 5.50 -2.98
C PRO A 17 0.84 4.67 -4.22
N THR A 18 1.79 4.56 -5.13
CA THR A 18 1.60 3.79 -6.37
C THR A 18 1.38 2.32 -6.07
N ALA A 19 2.19 1.71 -5.20
CA ALA A 19 2.03 0.32 -4.81
C ALA A 19 0.67 0.06 -4.14
N MET A 20 0.22 0.97 -3.27
CA MET A 20 -1.08 0.86 -2.62
C MET A 20 -2.24 0.94 -3.61
N LEU A 21 -2.18 1.88 -4.55
CA LEU A 21 -3.23 2.02 -5.57
C LEU A 21 -3.26 0.83 -6.51
N ASP A 22 -2.10 0.29 -6.90
CA ASP A 22 -2.02 -0.92 -7.71
C ASP A 22 -2.63 -2.12 -7.01
N ALA A 23 -2.34 -2.30 -5.72
CA ALA A 23 -2.90 -3.39 -4.93
C ALA A 23 -4.43 -3.28 -4.85
N ILE A 24 -4.96 -2.09 -4.57
CA ILE A 24 -6.41 -1.87 -4.47
C ILE A 24 -7.08 -2.09 -5.83
N SER A 25 -6.48 -1.59 -6.91
CA SER A 25 -7.01 -1.78 -8.26
C SER A 25 -7.03 -3.26 -8.66
N TYR A 26 -6.04 -4.03 -8.22
CA TYR A 26 -6.01 -5.47 -8.45
C TYR A 26 -7.16 -6.18 -7.72
N LEU A 27 -7.41 -5.80 -6.47
CA LEU A 27 -8.46 -6.43 -5.65
C LEU A 27 -9.87 -6.07 -6.13
N PHE A 28 -10.06 -4.89 -6.71
CA PHE A 28 -11.36 -4.38 -7.13
C PHE A 28 -11.34 -3.93 -8.59
N PRO A 29 -11.10 -4.86 -9.54
CA PRO A 29 -10.84 -4.49 -10.94
C PRO A 29 -12.06 -3.91 -11.67
N ARG A 30 -13.26 -4.11 -11.17
CA ARG A 30 -14.50 -3.63 -11.78
C ARG A 30 -15.15 -2.47 -11.02
N GLU A 31 -14.54 -2.07 -9.93
CA GLU A 31 -15.05 -1.01 -9.10
C GLU A 31 -14.17 0.23 -9.24
N GLU A 32 -14.81 1.39 -9.21
CA GLU A 32 -14.11 2.65 -9.13
C GLU A 32 -13.61 2.83 -7.70
N ILE A 33 -12.33 3.16 -7.55
CA ILE A 33 -11.76 3.42 -6.23
C ILE A 33 -12.36 4.72 -5.69
N PRO A 34 -12.99 4.69 -4.49
CA PRO A 34 -13.56 5.91 -3.93
C PRO A 34 -12.51 7.03 -3.83
N PRO A 35 -12.87 8.28 -4.18
CA PRO A 35 -11.93 9.40 -4.14
C PRO A 35 -11.27 9.60 -2.77
N GLU A 36 -11.95 9.28 -1.70
CA GLU A 36 -11.41 9.40 -0.33
C GLU A 36 -10.23 8.48 -0.10
N ILE A 37 -10.25 7.28 -0.68
CA ILE A 37 -9.12 6.35 -0.59
C ILE A 37 -7.91 6.92 -1.32
N ILE A 38 -8.10 7.40 -2.55
CA ILE A 38 -7.04 7.99 -3.34
C ILE A 38 -6.44 9.20 -2.60
N ARG A 39 -7.30 10.08 -2.11
CA ARG A 39 -6.88 11.29 -1.41
C ARG A 39 -6.06 10.96 -0.16
N ASN A 40 -6.53 10.02 0.66
CA ASN A 40 -5.83 9.69 1.90
C ASN A 40 -4.51 8.95 1.64
N ILE A 41 -4.46 8.09 0.64
CA ILE A 41 -3.21 7.45 0.25
C ILE A 41 -2.19 8.50 -0.18
N MET A 42 -2.57 9.43 -1.05
CA MET A 42 -1.66 10.46 -1.51
C MET A 42 -1.26 11.42 -0.38
N LEU A 43 -2.20 11.75 0.51
CA LEU A 43 -1.93 12.70 1.59
C LEU A 43 -0.99 12.11 2.66
N TYR A 44 -1.21 10.87 3.06
CA TYR A 44 -0.50 10.28 4.19
C TYR A 44 0.74 9.46 3.80
N CYS A 45 0.80 8.95 2.56
CA CYS A 45 1.96 8.19 2.12
C CYS A 45 3.21 9.05 1.87
N LEU A 46 3.05 10.35 1.65
CA LEU A 46 4.18 11.26 1.45
C LEU A 46 4.43 12.06 2.72
N ASP A 47 4.60 11.35 3.82
CA ASP A 47 4.70 11.93 5.15
C ASP A 47 6.12 12.28 5.59
N CYS A 48 7.13 11.85 4.84
CA CYS A 48 8.52 12.12 5.19
C CYS A 48 8.97 13.47 4.67
N TYR A 49 9.58 14.25 5.56
CA TYR A 49 10.14 15.55 5.24
C TYR A 49 11.66 15.47 5.26
N ASN A 50 12.32 16.24 4.39
CA ASN A 50 13.78 16.35 4.42
C ASN A 50 14.22 17.38 5.47
N MET A 51 15.52 17.56 5.63
CA MET A 51 16.08 18.50 6.60
C MET A 51 15.71 19.95 6.32
N GLU A 52 15.26 20.27 5.12
CA GLU A 52 14.81 21.59 4.71
C GLU A 52 13.30 21.79 4.88
N GLY A 53 12.61 20.79 5.43
CA GLY A 53 11.17 20.82 5.67
C GLY A 53 10.32 20.64 4.43
N ARG A 54 10.88 20.09 3.35
CA ARG A 54 10.15 19.85 2.11
C ARG A 54 9.50 18.46 2.13
N PRO A 55 8.19 18.36 1.86
CA PRO A 55 7.50 17.08 1.88
C PRO A 55 7.77 16.25 0.63
N GLY A 56 7.56 14.95 0.74
CA GLY A 56 7.51 14.03 -0.39
C GLY A 56 8.84 13.63 -0.99
N LYS A 57 9.95 14.09 -0.44
CA LYS A 57 11.27 13.78 -0.97
C LYS A 57 11.99 12.66 -0.27
N SER A 58 11.41 12.13 0.79
CA SER A 58 11.97 11.01 1.56
C SER A 58 11.08 9.77 1.51
N GLY A 59 10.06 9.79 0.68
CA GLY A 59 9.17 8.65 0.45
C GLY A 59 8.11 8.47 1.52
N THR A 60 7.78 7.23 1.78
CA THR A 60 6.70 6.84 2.71
C THR A 60 7.28 6.11 3.91
N SER A 61 6.91 6.52 5.12
CA SER A 61 7.32 5.82 6.33
C SER A 61 6.50 4.54 6.53
N HIS A 62 7.07 3.58 7.29
CA HIS A 62 6.32 2.39 7.67
C HIS A 62 5.15 2.72 8.60
N MET A 63 5.24 3.81 9.35
CA MET A 63 4.17 4.25 10.23
C MET A 63 2.97 4.77 9.43
N ALA A 64 3.22 5.44 8.30
CA ALA A 64 2.15 5.86 7.39
C ALA A 64 1.43 4.65 6.81
N MET A 65 2.17 3.60 6.42
CA MET A 65 1.57 2.38 5.91
C MET A 65 0.73 1.67 6.98
N MET A 66 1.20 1.66 8.21
CA MET A 66 0.45 1.11 9.35
C MET A 66 -0.85 1.89 9.57
N PHE A 67 -0.77 3.21 9.54
CA PHE A 67 -1.95 4.07 9.66
C PHE A 67 -2.96 3.80 8.55
N LEU A 68 -2.51 3.73 7.31
CA LEU A 68 -3.39 3.50 6.16
C LEU A 68 -4.05 2.13 6.22
N SER A 69 -3.32 1.11 6.66
CA SER A 69 -3.90 -0.22 6.86
C SER A 69 -5.07 -0.16 7.85
N ASN A 70 -4.89 0.49 8.97
CA ASN A 70 -5.95 0.66 9.97
C ASN A 70 -7.11 1.49 9.41
N TRP A 71 -6.81 2.57 8.70
CA TRP A 71 -7.83 3.43 8.12
C TRP A 71 -8.67 2.70 7.07
N LEU A 72 -8.05 1.88 6.23
CA LEU A 72 -8.77 1.09 5.23
C LEU A 72 -9.78 0.14 5.88
N ASN A 73 -9.41 -0.50 6.98
CA ASN A 73 -10.33 -1.34 7.71
C ASN A 73 -11.52 -0.56 8.29
N GLN A 74 -11.26 0.64 8.79
CA GLN A 74 -12.33 1.52 9.29
C GLN A 74 -13.24 1.99 8.15
N PHE A 75 -12.66 2.36 7.02
CA PHE A 75 -13.40 2.77 5.84
C PHE A 75 -14.32 1.65 5.34
N SER A 76 -13.83 0.42 5.35
CA SER A 76 -14.62 -0.75 4.98
C SER A 76 -15.87 -0.91 5.84
N ARG A 77 -15.78 -0.61 7.14
CA ARG A 77 -16.93 -0.69 8.05
C ARG A 77 -18.02 0.32 7.71
N MET A 78 -17.70 1.38 6.98
CA MET A 78 -18.68 2.35 6.50
C MET A 78 -19.45 1.87 5.27
N GLY A 79 -19.09 0.70 4.72
CA GLY A 79 -19.86 0.01 3.69
C GLY A 79 -19.62 0.46 2.25
N GLN A 80 -18.67 1.35 2.01
CA GLN A 80 -18.42 1.87 0.67
C GLN A 80 -17.54 0.95 -0.19
N LEU A 81 -16.66 0.18 0.44
CA LEU A 81 -15.79 -0.76 -0.25
C LEU A 81 -15.41 -1.87 0.73
N ALA A 82 -15.65 -3.11 0.35
CA ALA A 82 -15.36 -4.26 1.22
C ALA A 82 -13.87 -4.62 1.14
N ILE A 83 -13.03 -3.84 1.78
CA ILE A 83 -11.59 -4.03 1.82
C ILE A 83 -11.15 -4.37 3.25
N SER A 84 -10.22 -5.30 3.38
CA SER A 84 -9.54 -5.56 4.65
C SER A 84 -8.04 -5.55 4.43
N SER A 85 -7.30 -5.10 5.41
CA SER A 85 -5.86 -5.05 5.32
C SER A 85 -5.21 -5.34 6.67
N GLU A 86 -3.96 -5.75 6.61
CA GLU A 86 -3.17 -6.05 7.79
C GLU A 86 -1.75 -5.54 7.57
N TYR A 87 -1.23 -4.83 8.55
CA TYR A 87 0.18 -4.45 8.57
C TYR A 87 0.98 -5.55 9.27
N ILE A 88 2.04 -6.02 8.61
CA ILE A 88 2.91 -7.07 9.15
C ILE A 88 4.29 -6.46 9.39
N ALA A 89 4.71 -6.45 10.65
CA ALA A 89 6.03 -5.93 11.02
C ALA A 89 7.15 -6.83 10.46
N GLN A 90 8.33 -6.26 10.27
CA GLN A 90 9.49 -6.94 9.67
C GLN A 90 9.78 -8.30 10.28
N ASN A 91 9.74 -8.41 11.61
CA ASN A 91 10.03 -9.66 12.33
C ASN A 91 8.93 -10.70 12.21
N GLN A 92 7.77 -10.35 11.65
CA GLN A 92 6.64 -11.24 11.45
C GLN A 92 6.44 -11.62 9.98
N VAL A 93 7.24 -11.06 9.07
CA VAL A 93 7.17 -11.40 7.65
C VAL A 93 7.74 -12.80 7.46
N SER A 94 6.96 -13.66 6.80
CA SER A 94 7.42 -14.99 6.44
C SER A 94 7.01 -15.30 5.00
N ILE A 95 7.97 -15.80 4.25
CA ILE A 95 7.80 -16.19 2.86
C ILE A 95 8.09 -17.69 2.78
N GLY A 96 7.26 -18.43 2.03
CA GLY A 96 7.38 -19.85 1.89
C GLY A 96 6.04 -20.55 2.09
N ARG A 97 6.05 -21.88 2.06
CA ARG A 97 4.84 -22.71 1.97
C ARG A 97 3.76 -22.41 3.02
N ASP A 98 4.18 -22.10 4.24
CA ASP A 98 3.26 -21.79 5.34
C ASP A 98 3.39 -20.33 5.78
N GLY A 99 3.96 -19.47 4.93
CA GLY A 99 4.17 -18.08 5.24
C GLY A 99 2.89 -17.26 5.08
N ARG A 100 2.83 -16.15 5.82
CA ARG A 100 1.67 -15.24 5.77
C ARG A 100 1.54 -14.58 4.39
N VAL A 101 2.66 -14.27 3.73
CA VAL A 101 2.66 -13.67 2.39
C VAL A 101 2.06 -14.65 1.38
N ASP A 102 2.52 -15.88 1.40
CA ASP A 102 2.00 -16.91 0.48
C ASP A 102 0.52 -17.19 0.74
N ASP A 103 0.10 -17.20 1.99
CA ASP A 103 -1.30 -17.43 2.34
C ASP A 103 -2.20 -16.34 1.75
N ILE A 104 -1.81 -15.06 1.89
CA ILE A 104 -2.58 -13.95 1.34
C ILE A 104 -2.66 -14.04 -0.19
N LEU A 105 -1.54 -14.31 -0.86
CA LEU A 105 -1.52 -14.44 -2.31
C LEU A 105 -2.37 -15.62 -2.80
N ASN A 106 -2.32 -16.74 -2.09
CA ASN A 106 -3.11 -17.94 -2.44
C ASN A 106 -4.60 -17.70 -2.28
N ARG A 107 -5.00 -16.79 -1.39
CA ARG A 107 -6.42 -16.44 -1.21
C ARG A 107 -6.88 -15.33 -2.15
N GLY A 108 -6.06 -14.93 -3.12
CA GLY A 108 -6.39 -13.88 -4.07
C GLY A 108 -6.15 -12.47 -3.56
N GLY A 109 -5.46 -12.32 -2.45
CA GLY A 109 -5.11 -11.03 -1.90
C GLY A 109 -3.92 -10.40 -2.61
N ALA A 110 -3.61 -9.16 -2.25
CA ALA A 110 -2.45 -8.42 -2.74
C ALA A 110 -1.52 -8.10 -1.57
N VAL A 111 -0.25 -7.96 -1.85
CA VAL A 111 0.76 -7.66 -0.84
C VAL A 111 1.59 -6.47 -1.31
N VAL A 112 1.74 -5.47 -0.44
CA VAL A 112 2.67 -4.35 -0.65
C VAL A 112 3.87 -4.59 0.25
N ILE A 113 5.06 -4.64 -0.34
CA ILE A 113 6.29 -4.99 0.37
C ILE A 113 7.24 -3.79 0.39
N ARG A 114 7.83 -3.52 1.55
CA ARG A 114 8.90 -2.55 1.70
C ARG A 114 10.23 -3.27 1.61
N LEU A 115 11.04 -2.90 0.63
CA LEU A 115 12.32 -3.53 0.34
C LEU A 115 13.47 -2.53 0.48
N TRP A 116 14.65 -3.03 0.80
CA TRP A 116 15.88 -2.28 0.77
C TRP A 116 16.64 -2.60 -0.54
N LEU A 117 16.73 -1.58 -1.42
CA LEU A 117 17.45 -1.69 -2.70
C LEU A 117 18.31 -0.41 -2.83
N ASP A 118 19.38 -0.32 -2.05
CA ASP A 118 20.19 0.89 -1.86
C ASP A 118 19.43 2.00 -1.13
N GLU A 119 18.12 1.95 -1.14
CA GLU A 119 17.20 2.78 -0.37
C GLU A 119 15.91 1.98 -0.12
N TRP A 120 15.06 2.45 0.77
CA TRP A 120 13.78 1.81 1.01
C TRP A 120 12.82 2.04 -0.16
N HIS A 121 12.18 0.96 -0.59
CA HIS A 121 11.31 0.97 -1.76
C HIS A 121 10.07 0.11 -1.51
N TYR A 122 8.92 0.57 -1.98
CA TYR A 122 7.66 -0.20 -1.92
C TYR A 122 7.31 -0.78 -3.28
N VAL A 123 6.89 -2.04 -3.27
CA VAL A 123 6.43 -2.75 -4.46
C VAL A 123 5.15 -3.52 -4.18
#